data_62aa099148450a1fb14777a114b9602c
#
_entry.id   62aa099148450a1fb14777a114b9602c
#
_cell.length_a   1.000
_cell.length_b   1.000
_cell.length_c   1.000
_cell.angle_alpha   90.00
_cell.angle_beta   90.00
_cell.angle_gamma   90.00
#
_symmetry.space_group_name_H-M   'P 1'
#
loop_
_entity.id
_entity.type
_entity.pdbx_description
1 polymer ?
#
loop_
_entity_poly.entity_id
_entity_poly.type
_entity_poly.pdbx_seq_one_letter_code
_entity_poly.pdbx_strand_id
1 'polypeptide(L)'
;MSTSTAKLRTGVSGLDSILDGGFSDSRVILILGEPGTGKTIVCSQFLYYGATEAKEKAVFIGMNEPKSRFMSEMKELGMDFEKLEASGMFAYVDATEVRRIPDEARVGRIPVGGRELGLVNLMDTIQEAIQKFSPRRVVVDSISDLVFRFPKIEERRPVVLDLVETLQSTKAACLMTSELLSTGEGRTLQPEEYLAEGVILMRTVQKGARSIQVLKMRGSKVDTHPRPYVIKESGLEVYATEEIY
;
A
#
# COMPACT_ATOMS: atom_id res chain seq x y z
N MET A 1 6.66 -16.05 27.13
CA MET A 1 5.84 -16.79 26.17
C MET A 1 5.67 -15.90 24.97
N SER A 2 6.30 -16.22 23.85
CA SER A 2 6.17 -15.45 22.61
C SER A 2 4.78 -15.72 22.05
N THR A 3 3.88 -14.76 22.12
CA THR A 3 2.61 -14.81 21.42
C THR A 3 2.95 -14.73 19.92
N SER A 4 2.90 -15.88 19.24
CA SER A 4 2.98 -15.91 17.77
C SER A 4 1.82 -15.07 17.25
N THR A 5 2.12 -13.88 16.78
CA THR A 5 1.15 -13.03 16.10
C THR A 5 0.71 -13.74 14.82
N ALA A 6 -0.59 -13.95 14.65
CA ALA A 6 -1.12 -14.61 13.46
C ALA A 6 -0.62 -13.87 12.19
N LYS A 7 -0.12 -14.63 11.23
CA LYS A 7 0.33 -14.10 9.95
C LYS A 7 -0.82 -14.08 8.95
N LEU A 8 -0.97 -12.98 8.24
CA LEU A 8 -1.92 -12.84 7.15
C LEU A 8 -1.21 -13.16 5.83
N ARG A 9 -1.66 -14.21 5.17
CA ARG A 9 -1.14 -14.58 3.87
C ARG A 9 -1.38 -13.48 2.85
N THR A 10 -0.40 -13.26 1.99
CA THR A 10 -0.44 -12.21 0.98
C THR A 10 -1.31 -12.55 -0.23
N GLY A 11 -1.51 -13.83 -0.50
CA GLY A 11 -2.12 -14.29 -1.75
C GLY A 11 -1.20 -14.17 -2.97
N VAL A 12 0.03 -13.73 -2.76
CA VAL A 12 1.05 -13.66 -3.81
C VAL A 12 1.93 -14.91 -3.71
N SER A 13 1.93 -15.72 -4.76
CA SER A 13 2.73 -16.94 -4.82
C SER A 13 4.21 -16.64 -4.56
N GLY A 14 4.84 -17.40 -3.67
CA GLY A 14 6.24 -17.24 -3.27
C GLY A 14 6.52 -16.10 -2.27
N LEU A 15 5.70 -15.06 -2.20
CA LEU A 15 5.94 -13.93 -1.30
C LEU A 15 5.81 -14.32 0.17
N ASP A 16 4.84 -15.17 0.51
CA ASP A 16 4.68 -15.66 1.89
C ASP A 16 5.90 -16.42 2.39
N SER A 17 6.64 -17.09 1.51
CA SER A 17 7.84 -17.83 1.89
C SER A 17 8.97 -16.91 2.35
N ILE A 18 9.16 -15.77 1.69
CA ILE A 18 10.18 -14.78 2.09
C ILE A 18 9.75 -13.92 3.29
N LEU A 19 8.43 -13.89 3.59
CA LEU A 19 7.84 -13.18 4.72
C LEU A 19 7.63 -14.05 5.96
N ASP A 20 8.14 -15.29 5.97
CA ASP A 20 7.92 -16.23 7.07
C ASP A 20 6.42 -16.48 7.34
N GLY A 21 5.65 -16.68 6.28
CA GLY A 21 4.23 -17.03 6.29
C GLY A 21 3.24 -15.89 6.01
N GLY A 22 3.72 -14.69 5.74
CA GLY A 22 2.88 -13.53 5.40
C GLY A 22 3.12 -12.30 6.25
N PHE A 23 2.21 -11.33 6.18
CA PHE A 23 2.30 -10.10 6.96
C PHE A 23 1.85 -10.31 8.41
N SER A 24 2.50 -9.63 9.33
CA SER A 24 2.02 -9.59 10.72
C SER A 24 0.78 -8.70 10.80
N ASP A 25 -0.14 -9.11 11.65
CA ASP A 25 -1.37 -8.36 11.93
C ASP A 25 -1.08 -6.96 12.51
N SER A 26 -1.99 -6.03 12.23
CA SER A 26 -1.92 -4.66 12.76
C SER A 26 -0.63 -3.92 12.42
N ARG A 27 -0.05 -4.18 11.25
CA ARG A 27 1.18 -3.53 10.77
C ARG A 27 0.93 -2.66 9.56
N VAL A 28 1.66 -1.55 9.48
CA VAL A 28 1.71 -0.69 8.29
C VAL A 28 2.99 -1.01 7.51
N ILE A 29 2.79 -1.49 6.29
CA ILE A 29 3.86 -1.97 5.41
C ILE A 29 3.88 -1.10 4.16
N LEU A 30 5.05 -0.58 3.83
CA LEU A 30 5.28 0.19 2.62
C LEU A 30 5.73 -0.74 1.48
N ILE A 31 5.02 -0.67 0.37
CA ILE A 31 5.43 -1.23 -0.92
C ILE A 31 6.02 -0.08 -1.75
N LEU A 32 7.31 -0.05 -1.84
CA LEU A 32 8.07 0.99 -2.52
C LEU A 32 8.58 0.47 -3.87
N GLY A 33 8.48 1.26 -4.92
CA GLY A 33 9.03 0.83 -6.21
C GLY A 33 8.80 1.80 -7.35
N GLU A 34 9.47 1.54 -8.46
CA GLU A 34 9.35 2.31 -9.70
C GLU A 34 7.95 2.18 -10.31
N PRO A 35 7.51 3.13 -11.16
CA PRO A 35 6.32 2.97 -11.97
C PRO A 35 6.35 1.67 -12.80
N GLY A 36 5.21 0.97 -12.90
CA GLY A 36 5.10 -0.27 -13.68
C GLY A 36 5.67 -1.53 -13.03
N THR A 37 6.15 -1.46 -11.79
CA THR A 37 6.64 -2.64 -11.05
C THR A 37 5.53 -3.53 -10.48
N GLY A 38 4.25 -3.13 -10.54
CA GLY A 38 3.12 -3.94 -10.09
C GLY A 38 2.76 -3.76 -8.60
N LYS A 39 3.07 -2.62 -8.01
CA LYS A 39 2.70 -2.30 -6.62
C LYS A 39 1.20 -2.49 -6.36
N THR A 40 0.37 -1.90 -7.22
CA THR A 40 -1.10 -2.05 -7.18
C THR A 40 -1.54 -3.50 -7.27
N ILE A 41 -0.87 -4.31 -8.10
CA ILE A 41 -1.19 -5.73 -8.29
C ILE A 41 -0.93 -6.53 -7.00
N VAL A 42 0.25 -6.36 -6.36
CA VAL A 42 0.55 -6.99 -5.06
C VAL A 42 -0.49 -6.62 -4.01
N CYS A 43 -0.83 -5.35 -3.93
CA CYS A 43 -1.83 -4.84 -2.98
C CYS A 43 -3.22 -5.42 -3.27
N SER A 44 -3.61 -5.51 -4.53
CA SER A 44 -4.89 -6.09 -4.94
C SER A 44 -4.96 -7.59 -4.65
N GLN A 45 -3.91 -8.36 -4.93
CA GLN A 45 -3.85 -9.78 -4.58
C GLN A 45 -3.99 -9.98 -3.06
N PHE A 46 -3.34 -9.14 -2.25
CA PHE A 46 -3.46 -9.18 -0.80
C PHE A 46 -4.91 -8.99 -0.33
N LEU A 47 -5.64 -8.02 -0.89
CA LEU A 47 -7.05 -7.79 -0.55
C LEU A 47 -7.94 -8.89 -1.09
N TYR A 48 -7.73 -9.29 -2.34
CA TYR A 48 -8.54 -10.29 -3.02
C TYR A 48 -8.47 -11.65 -2.33
N TYR A 49 -7.27 -12.11 -2.01
CA TYR A 49 -7.05 -13.33 -1.23
C TYR A 49 -7.73 -13.26 0.13
N GLY A 50 -7.58 -12.13 0.83
CA GLY A 50 -8.24 -11.92 2.12
C GLY A 50 -9.74 -12.09 2.03
N ALA A 51 -10.37 -11.47 1.04
CA ALA A 51 -11.81 -11.49 0.88
C ALA A 51 -12.34 -12.84 0.38
N THR A 52 -11.61 -13.50 -0.54
CA THR A 52 -12.06 -14.76 -1.14
C THR A 52 -11.74 -15.99 -0.29
N GLU A 53 -10.51 -16.11 0.19
CA GLU A 53 -10.02 -17.30 0.87
C GLU A 53 -10.11 -17.19 2.40
N ALA A 54 -9.63 -16.08 2.96
CA ALA A 54 -9.62 -15.89 4.40
C ALA A 54 -10.95 -15.37 4.98
N LYS A 55 -11.91 -14.96 4.11
CA LYS A 55 -13.19 -14.36 4.49
C LYS A 55 -13.04 -13.11 5.36
N GLU A 56 -12.02 -12.33 5.06
CA GLU A 56 -11.67 -11.09 5.73
C GLU A 56 -12.12 -9.89 4.93
N LYS A 57 -12.79 -8.93 5.56
CA LYS A 57 -13.19 -7.69 4.89
C LYS A 57 -11.97 -6.87 4.48
N ALA A 58 -12.03 -6.28 3.30
CA ALA A 58 -10.94 -5.55 2.67
C ALA A 58 -11.37 -4.16 2.19
N VAL A 59 -10.50 -3.16 2.37
CA VAL A 59 -10.73 -1.79 1.90
C VAL A 59 -9.54 -1.36 1.04
N PHE A 60 -9.84 -0.81 -0.13
CA PHE A 60 -8.87 -0.15 -0.99
C PHE A 60 -9.16 1.35 -1.03
N ILE A 61 -8.18 2.17 -0.71
CA ILE A 61 -8.23 3.62 -0.75
C ILE A 61 -7.39 4.07 -1.94
N GLY A 62 -8.09 4.42 -3.04
CA GLY A 62 -7.46 4.85 -4.29
C GLY A 62 -7.24 6.34 -4.30
N MET A 63 -5.98 6.78 -4.33
CA MET A 63 -5.62 8.20 -4.41
C MET A 63 -5.36 8.64 -5.86
N ASN A 64 -5.01 7.70 -6.74
CA ASN A 64 -4.47 7.99 -8.06
C ASN A 64 -5.40 7.64 -9.20
N GLU A 65 -6.36 6.78 -9.00
CA GLU A 65 -7.27 6.35 -10.04
C GLU A 65 -8.73 6.26 -9.54
N PRO A 66 -9.72 6.42 -10.43
CA PRO A 66 -11.12 6.23 -10.07
C PRO A 66 -11.46 4.75 -9.93
N LYS A 67 -12.46 4.46 -9.10
CA LYS A 67 -12.96 3.10 -8.83
C LYS A 67 -13.22 2.28 -10.10
N SER A 68 -13.86 2.87 -11.11
CA SER A 68 -14.23 2.16 -12.34
C SER A 68 -13.02 1.60 -13.08
N ARG A 69 -11.92 2.35 -13.11
CA ARG A 69 -10.68 1.93 -13.75
C ARG A 69 -10.03 0.80 -12.97
N PHE A 70 -9.88 0.94 -11.65
CA PHE A 70 -9.36 -0.11 -10.78
C PHE A 70 -10.15 -1.43 -10.95
N MET A 71 -11.49 -1.38 -10.93
CA MET A 71 -12.34 -2.57 -11.07
C MET A 71 -12.09 -3.28 -12.41
N SER A 72 -12.00 -2.49 -13.51
CA SER A 72 -11.75 -3.05 -14.85
C SER A 72 -10.37 -3.69 -14.96
N GLU A 73 -9.30 -2.99 -14.51
CA GLU A 73 -7.93 -3.49 -14.60
C GLU A 73 -7.73 -4.74 -13.75
N MET A 74 -8.29 -4.80 -12.55
CA MET A 74 -8.19 -5.97 -11.68
C MET A 74 -8.98 -7.17 -12.22
N LYS A 75 -10.09 -6.92 -12.89
CA LYS A 75 -10.88 -7.98 -13.53
C LYS A 75 -10.13 -8.66 -14.67
N GLU A 76 -9.32 -7.93 -15.44
CA GLU A 76 -8.44 -8.49 -16.47
C GLU A 76 -7.38 -9.44 -15.89
N LEU A 77 -6.98 -9.22 -14.63
CA LEU A 77 -6.08 -10.08 -13.86
C LEU A 77 -6.80 -11.19 -13.08
N GLY A 78 -8.08 -11.46 -13.39
CA GLY A 78 -8.87 -12.51 -12.73
C GLY A 78 -9.39 -12.14 -11.34
N MET A 79 -9.25 -10.91 -10.90
CA MET A 79 -9.68 -10.44 -9.57
C MET A 79 -10.99 -9.62 -9.70
N ASP A 80 -12.12 -10.28 -9.55
CA ASP A 80 -13.45 -9.66 -9.67
C ASP A 80 -13.86 -8.97 -8.36
N PHE A 81 -13.40 -7.75 -8.16
CA PHE A 81 -13.74 -6.93 -7.01
C PHE A 81 -15.20 -6.41 -7.02
N GLU A 82 -15.86 -6.36 -8.17
CA GLU A 82 -17.28 -6.00 -8.23
C GLU A 82 -18.15 -7.01 -7.47
N LYS A 83 -17.86 -8.32 -7.62
CA LYS A 83 -18.53 -9.37 -6.86
C LYS A 83 -18.27 -9.28 -5.36
N LEU A 84 -17.03 -8.96 -4.98
CA LEU A 84 -16.65 -8.81 -3.57
C LEU A 84 -17.35 -7.60 -2.94
N GLU A 85 -17.47 -6.51 -3.67
CA GLU A 85 -18.22 -5.33 -3.21
C GLU A 85 -19.72 -5.64 -3.06
N ALA A 86 -20.33 -6.30 -4.04
CA ALA A 86 -21.72 -6.71 -3.99
C ALA A 86 -22.02 -7.66 -2.80
N SER A 87 -21.04 -8.47 -2.39
CA SER A 87 -21.15 -9.37 -1.22
C SER A 87 -20.81 -8.69 0.12
N GLY A 88 -20.42 -7.41 0.12
CA GLY A 88 -20.01 -6.68 1.32
C GLY A 88 -18.66 -7.10 1.90
N MET A 89 -17.82 -7.77 1.12
CA MET A 89 -16.47 -8.20 1.52
C MET A 89 -15.38 -7.21 1.12
N PHE A 90 -15.69 -6.29 0.22
CA PHE A 90 -14.77 -5.27 -0.28
C PHE A 90 -15.44 -3.90 -0.33
N ALA A 91 -14.66 -2.85 -0.08
CA ALA A 91 -15.07 -1.47 -0.33
C ALA A 91 -13.92 -0.71 -1.00
N TYR A 92 -14.28 0.10 -2.00
CA TYR A 92 -13.37 1.05 -2.63
C TYR A 92 -13.70 2.46 -2.14
N VAL A 93 -12.70 3.17 -1.64
CA VAL A 93 -12.77 4.57 -1.23
C VAL A 93 -12.04 5.40 -2.27
N ASP A 94 -12.78 6.23 -3.00
CA ASP A 94 -12.19 7.15 -3.97
C ASP A 94 -11.67 8.40 -3.25
N ALA A 95 -10.36 8.50 -3.12
CA ALA A 95 -9.68 9.63 -2.50
C ALA A 95 -9.00 10.54 -3.55
N THR A 96 -9.35 10.41 -4.84
CA THR A 96 -8.74 11.19 -5.92
C THR A 96 -9.02 12.69 -5.82
N GLU A 97 -10.07 13.10 -5.12
CA GLU A 97 -10.38 14.52 -4.90
C GLU A 97 -9.29 15.24 -4.07
N VAL A 98 -8.52 14.52 -3.26
CA VAL A 98 -7.37 15.07 -2.54
C VAL A 98 -6.36 15.76 -3.49
N ARG A 99 -6.28 15.31 -4.73
CA ARG A 99 -5.44 15.95 -5.76
C ARG A 99 -5.91 17.35 -6.17
N ARG A 100 -7.20 17.63 -6.04
CA ARG A 100 -7.84 18.84 -6.56
C ARG A 100 -7.91 19.97 -5.55
N ILE A 101 -7.43 19.76 -4.33
CA ILE A 101 -7.49 20.78 -3.29
C ILE A 101 -6.51 21.89 -3.65
N PRO A 102 -6.98 23.13 -3.79
CA PRO A 102 -6.10 24.27 -4.11
C PRO A 102 -5.12 24.53 -2.96
N ASP A 103 -3.97 25.07 -3.28
CA ASP A 103 -2.95 25.43 -2.28
C ASP A 103 -3.46 26.48 -1.27
N GLU A 104 -4.45 27.26 -1.67
CA GLU A 104 -5.16 28.21 -0.82
C GLU A 104 -6.66 27.95 -0.87
N ALA A 105 -7.26 27.68 0.27
CA ALA A 105 -8.70 27.68 0.47
C ALA A 105 -9.10 28.92 1.27
N ARG A 106 -10.32 29.42 1.09
CA ARG A 106 -10.87 30.55 1.87
C ARG A 106 -12.14 30.12 2.55
N VAL A 107 -12.20 30.31 3.86
CA VAL A 107 -13.44 30.24 4.63
C VAL A 107 -13.88 31.68 4.88
N GLY A 108 -14.81 32.17 4.06
CA GLY A 108 -15.19 33.57 4.05
C GLY A 108 -14.06 34.48 3.53
N ARG A 109 -13.58 35.41 4.39
CA ARG A 109 -12.45 36.29 4.07
C ARG A 109 -11.09 35.81 4.64
N ILE A 110 -11.09 34.70 5.36
CA ILE A 110 -9.90 34.19 6.04
C ILE A 110 -9.23 33.17 5.10
N PRO A 111 -7.95 33.37 4.70
CA PRO A 111 -7.20 32.34 3.99
C PRO A 111 -6.94 31.20 4.97
N VAL A 112 -7.33 30.00 4.59
CA VAL A 112 -7.04 28.75 5.30
C VAL A 112 -6.16 27.93 4.38
N GLY A 113 -5.11 27.33 4.90
CA GLY A 113 -4.22 26.47 4.11
C GLY A 113 -5.03 25.36 3.45
N GLY A 114 -5.25 25.43 2.13
CA GLY A 114 -6.04 24.45 1.40
C GLY A 114 -5.43 23.05 1.48
N ARG A 115 -4.09 22.96 1.54
CA ARG A 115 -3.35 21.71 1.70
C ARG A 115 -3.68 21.01 3.02
N GLU A 116 -3.72 21.74 4.12
CA GLU A 116 -4.01 21.22 5.46
C GLU A 116 -5.45 20.73 5.57
N LEU A 117 -6.43 21.50 5.04
CA LEU A 117 -7.82 21.06 4.94
C LEU A 117 -7.99 19.77 4.15
N GLY A 118 -7.24 19.63 3.07
CA GLY A 118 -7.28 18.41 2.26
C GLY A 118 -6.74 17.18 2.96
N LEU A 119 -5.72 17.35 3.76
CA LEU A 119 -5.16 16.27 4.58
C LEU A 119 -6.14 15.85 5.68
N VAL A 120 -6.75 16.81 6.38
CA VAL A 120 -7.78 16.51 7.39
C VAL A 120 -8.92 15.73 6.76
N ASN A 121 -9.46 16.20 5.62
CA ASN A 121 -10.53 15.51 4.92
C ASN A 121 -10.13 14.09 4.47
N LEU A 122 -8.87 13.89 4.03
CA LEU A 122 -8.36 12.57 3.68
C LEU A 122 -8.34 11.64 4.89
N MET A 123 -7.78 12.10 6.02
CA MET A 123 -7.70 11.31 7.24
C MET A 123 -9.08 10.96 7.77
N ASP A 124 -10.00 11.92 7.78
CA ASP A 124 -11.39 11.69 8.16
C ASP A 124 -12.06 10.65 7.24
N THR A 125 -11.90 10.78 5.92
CA THR A 125 -12.44 9.83 4.94
C THR A 125 -11.89 8.41 5.18
N ILE A 126 -10.60 8.28 5.44
CA ILE A 126 -9.96 7.00 5.76
C ILE A 126 -10.53 6.42 7.07
N GLN A 127 -10.62 7.22 8.11
CA GLN A 127 -11.12 6.79 9.42
C GLN A 127 -12.60 6.37 9.34
N GLU A 128 -13.45 7.16 8.70
CA GLU A 128 -14.87 6.84 8.52
C GLU A 128 -15.07 5.53 7.74
N ALA A 129 -14.34 5.35 6.64
CA ALA A 129 -14.43 4.13 5.84
C ALA A 129 -14.02 2.89 6.66
N ILE A 130 -12.94 2.99 7.43
CA ILE A 130 -12.44 1.90 8.26
C ILE A 130 -13.39 1.61 9.42
N GLN A 131 -13.90 2.63 10.11
CA GLN A 131 -14.85 2.44 11.21
C GLN A 131 -16.15 1.79 10.72
N LYS A 132 -16.68 2.28 9.61
CA LYS A 132 -17.93 1.77 9.01
C LYS A 132 -17.81 0.33 8.52
N PHE A 133 -16.69 0.00 7.89
CA PHE A 133 -16.51 -1.30 7.24
C PHE A 133 -15.85 -2.33 8.13
N SER A 134 -15.07 -1.89 9.13
CA SER A 134 -14.27 -2.73 10.04
C SER A 134 -13.43 -3.77 9.30
N PRO A 135 -12.55 -3.34 8.37
CA PRO A 135 -11.77 -4.26 7.56
C PRO A 135 -10.64 -4.92 8.34
N ARG A 136 -10.22 -6.09 7.89
CA ARG A 136 -9.02 -6.76 8.37
C ARG A 136 -7.80 -6.39 7.53
N ARG A 137 -8.02 -5.97 6.27
CA ARG A 137 -6.99 -5.60 5.30
C ARG A 137 -7.30 -4.25 4.69
N VAL A 138 -6.32 -3.38 4.69
CA VAL A 138 -6.43 -2.03 4.13
C VAL A 138 -5.28 -1.79 3.15
N VAL A 139 -5.57 -1.14 2.04
CA VAL A 139 -4.58 -0.65 1.09
C VAL A 139 -4.78 0.84 0.86
N VAL A 140 -3.70 1.61 0.83
CA VAL A 140 -3.67 3.01 0.38
C VAL A 140 -2.74 3.09 -0.83
N ASP A 141 -3.29 3.32 -2.01
CA ASP A 141 -2.56 3.37 -3.29
C ASP A 141 -2.87 4.65 -4.06
N SER A 142 -1.95 5.57 -4.23
CA SER A 142 -0.59 5.62 -3.69
C SER A 142 -0.40 6.92 -2.89
N ILE A 143 0.45 6.90 -1.86
CA ILE A 143 0.81 8.09 -1.10
C ILE A 143 1.77 9.02 -1.87
N SER A 144 2.16 8.66 -3.08
CA SER A 144 3.08 9.47 -3.91
C SER A 144 2.56 10.88 -4.14
N ASP A 145 1.23 11.06 -4.29
CA ASP A 145 0.66 12.40 -4.44
C ASP A 145 0.85 13.26 -3.20
N LEU A 146 0.79 12.68 -2.00
CA LEU A 146 1.13 13.39 -0.77
C LEU A 146 2.62 13.75 -0.76
N VAL A 147 3.47 12.82 -1.20
CA VAL A 147 4.92 13.03 -1.30
C VAL A 147 5.25 14.19 -2.26
N PHE A 148 4.59 14.25 -3.41
CA PHE A 148 4.80 15.33 -4.39
C PHE A 148 4.24 16.69 -3.93
N ARG A 149 3.15 16.70 -3.18
CA ARG A 149 2.58 17.93 -2.62
C ARG A 149 3.42 18.57 -1.53
N PHE A 150 4.17 17.76 -0.80
CA PHE A 150 5.07 18.19 0.26
C PHE A 150 6.52 17.86 -0.12
N PRO A 151 7.13 18.64 -1.02
CA PRO A 151 8.48 18.35 -1.54
C PRO A 151 9.55 18.48 -0.46
N LYS A 152 9.32 19.32 0.54
CA LYS A 152 10.25 19.47 1.68
C LYS A 152 10.03 18.35 2.68
N ILE A 153 11.12 17.73 3.11
CA ILE A 153 11.09 16.59 4.06
C ILE A 153 10.45 17.00 5.39
N GLU A 154 10.70 18.22 5.85
CA GLU A 154 10.18 18.75 7.12
C GLU A 154 8.64 18.86 7.09
N GLU A 155 8.06 19.20 5.95
CA GLU A 155 6.62 19.29 5.74
C GLU A 155 6.00 17.91 5.51
N ARG A 156 6.69 17.03 4.79
CA ARG A 156 6.20 15.69 4.43
C ARG A 156 6.14 14.75 5.61
N ARG A 157 7.17 14.77 6.46
CA ARG A 157 7.28 13.81 7.56
C ARG A 157 6.09 13.80 8.52
N PRO A 158 5.58 14.94 9.01
CA PRO A 158 4.36 14.97 9.83
C PRO A 158 3.16 14.35 9.13
N VAL A 159 2.93 14.69 7.85
CA VAL A 159 1.81 14.19 7.06
C VAL A 159 1.83 12.67 6.92
N VAL A 160 2.98 12.10 6.60
CA VAL A 160 3.13 10.64 6.50
C VAL A 160 3.01 9.99 7.88
N LEU A 161 3.49 10.64 8.94
CA LEU A 161 3.33 10.16 10.30
C LEU A 161 1.86 10.08 10.70
N ASP A 162 1.08 11.13 10.47
CA ASP A 162 -0.35 11.17 10.77
C ASP A 162 -1.12 10.06 10.01
N LEU A 163 -0.76 9.83 8.75
CA LEU A 163 -1.33 8.72 7.97
C LEU A 163 -0.98 7.36 8.58
N VAL A 164 0.30 7.13 8.91
CA VAL A 164 0.75 5.87 9.50
C VAL A 164 0.07 5.62 10.85
N GLU A 165 -0.02 6.63 11.71
CA GLU A 165 -0.70 6.53 13.02
C GLU A 165 -2.21 6.27 12.85
N THR A 166 -2.85 6.92 11.87
CA THR A 166 -4.24 6.66 11.51
C THR A 166 -4.43 5.20 11.12
N LEU A 167 -3.59 4.67 10.22
CA LEU A 167 -3.65 3.28 9.78
C LEU A 167 -3.35 2.30 10.93
N GLN A 168 -2.38 2.57 11.79
CA GLN A 168 -2.06 1.74 12.96
C GLN A 168 -3.22 1.66 13.95
N SER A 169 -3.97 2.74 14.12
CA SER A 169 -5.13 2.79 15.04
C SER A 169 -6.24 1.82 14.64
N THR A 170 -6.29 1.42 13.37
CA THR A 170 -7.33 0.54 12.81
C THR A 170 -7.22 -0.92 13.22
N LYS A 171 -6.06 -1.35 13.69
CA LYS A 171 -5.70 -2.75 13.97
C LYS A 171 -5.81 -3.70 12.76
N ALA A 172 -5.98 -3.17 11.57
CA ALA A 172 -5.91 -3.91 10.32
C ALA A 172 -4.45 -4.09 9.86
N ALA A 173 -4.18 -5.08 9.02
CA ALA A 173 -2.94 -5.11 8.27
C ALA A 173 -3.05 -4.13 7.09
N CYS A 174 -2.19 -3.13 7.07
CA CYS A 174 -2.24 -2.02 6.13
C CYS A 174 -1.05 -2.06 5.17
N LEU A 175 -1.31 -2.01 3.88
CA LEU A 175 -0.29 -1.75 2.88
C LEU A 175 -0.46 -0.33 2.36
N MET A 176 0.63 0.40 2.21
CA MET A 176 0.65 1.67 1.50
C MET A 176 1.70 1.61 0.40
N THR A 177 1.41 2.19 -0.76
CA THR A 177 2.36 2.22 -1.86
C THR A 177 2.96 3.61 -2.02
N SER A 178 4.23 3.65 -2.43
CA SER A 178 4.92 4.90 -2.80
C SER A 178 5.85 4.67 -3.97
N GLU A 179 6.11 5.72 -4.73
CA GLU A 179 7.10 5.70 -5.79
C GLU A 179 8.51 5.87 -5.24
N LEU A 180 9.44 5.12 -5.83
CA LEU A 180 10.85 5.26 -5.55
C LEU A 180 11.38 6.52 -6.24
N LEU A 181 11.76 7.54 -5.47
CA LEU A 181 12.20 8.84 -6.00
C LEU A 181 13.64 8.85 -6.51
N SER A 182 14.47 7.93 -6.07
CA SER A 182 15.84 7.80 -6.56
C SER A 182 16.25 6.34 -6.68
N THR A 183 16.92 6.02 -7.79
CA THR A 183 17.44 4.68 -8.08
C THR A 183 18.96 4.74 -8.08
N GLY A 184 19.63 3.68 -7.63
CA GLY A 184 21.08 3.56 -7.66
C GLY A 184 21.73 3.35 -6.29
N GLU A 185 23.05 3.17 -6.31
CA GLU A 185 23.85 3.05 -5.11
C GLU A 185 23.89 4.41 -4.36
N GLY A 186 23.64 4.38 -3.06
CA GLY A 186 23.63 5.59 -2.23
C GLY A 186 22.32 6.39 -2.28
N ARG A 187 21.19 5.77 -2.65
CA ARG A 187 19.89 6.44 -2.58
C ARG A 187 19.58 6.95 -1.17
N THR A 188 19.01 8.13 -1.09
CA THR A 188 18.49 8.67 0.17
C THR A 188 17.20 7.96 0.54
N LEU A 189 17.10 7.49 1.79
CA LEU A 189 15.87 6.90 2.30
C LEU A 189 14.76 7.96 2.40
N GLN A 190 13.57 7.58 1.98
CA GLN A 190 12.39 8.43 2.04
C GLN A 190 11.78 8.40 3.45
N PRO A 191 11.14 9.49 3.95
CA PRO A 191 10.53 9.52 5.27
C PRO A 191 9.60 8.36 5.58
N GLU A 192 8.80 7.94 4.60
CA GLU A 192 7.85 6.82 4.72
C GLU A 192 8.55 5.48 5.03
N GLU A 193 9.79 5.29 4.58
CA GLU A 193 10.56 4.08 4.88
C GLU A 193 10.95 3.98 6.35
N TYR A 194 11.18 5.12 7.00
CA TYR A 194 11.48 5.14 8.44
C TYR A 194 10.23 4.89 9.28
N LEU A 195 9.09 5.44 8.85
CA LEU A 195 7.84 5.41 9.59
C LEU A 195 7.13 4.06 9.48
N ALA A 196 7.15 3.42 8.32
CA ALA A 196 6.56 2.10 8.11
C ALA A 196 7.22 1.02 8.98
N GLU A 197 6.46 0.02 9.39
CA GLU A 197 6.95 -1.10 10.18
C GLU A 197 7.57 -2.21 9.33
N GLY A 198 7.17 -2.30 8.07
CA GLY A 198 7.77 -3.12 7.02
C GLY A 198 8.01 -2.30 5.76
N VAL A 199 9.04 -2.66 5.00
CA VAL A 199 9.34 -2.05 3.70
C VAL A 199 9.69 -3.15 2.72
N ILE A 200 8.95 -3.21 1.64
CA ILE A 200 9.18 -4.08 0.49
C ILE A 200 9.53 -3.19 -0.70
N LEU A 201 10.63 -3.48 -1.34
CA LEU A 201 11.15 -2.74 -2.49
C LEU A 201 10.94 -3.56 -3.76
N MET A 202 10.31 -2.95 -4.76
CA MET A 202 10.09 -3.52 -6.09
C MET A 202 10.85 -2.71 -7.14
N ARG A 203 11.70 -3.37 -7.93
CA ARG A 203 12.55 -2.71 -8.92
C ARG A 203 12.52 -3.41 -10.27
N THR A 204 12.82 -2.65 -11.29
CA THR A 204 13.27 -3.18 -12.57
C THR A 204 14.79 -3.23 -12.56
N VAL A 205 15.34 -4.42 -12.77
CA VAL A 205 16.78 -4.66 -12.84
C VAL A 205 17.23 -4.80 -14.30
N GLN A 206 18.51 -5.12 -14.52
CA GLN A 206 19.07 -5.23 -15.87
C GLN A 206 18.23 -6.14 -16.77
N LYS A 207 18.17 -5.80 -18.06
CA LYS A 207 17.41 -6.51 -19.11
C LYS A 207 15.90 -6.61 -18.88
N GLY A 208 15.32 -5.69 -18.07
CA GLY A 208 13.89 -5.65 -17.83
C GLY A 208 13.37 -6.72 -16.85
N ALA A 209 14.24 -7.50 -16.22
CA ALA A 209 13.85 -8.38 -15.13
C ALA A 209 13.35 -7.56 -13.94
N ARG A 210 12.46 -8.14 -13.14
CA ARG A 210 11.89 -7.50 -11.96
C ARG A 210 12.36 -8.18 -10.68
N SER A 211 12.63 -7.39 -9.65
CA SER A 211 13.01 -7.90 -8.33
C SER A 211 12.13 -7.35 -7.23
N ILE A 212 11.84 -8.19 -6.25
CA ILE A 212 11.19 -7.85 -4.99
C ILE A 212 12.13 -8.16 -3.83
N GLN A 213 12.25 -7.25 -2.88
CA GLN A 213 13.15 -7.38 -1.73
C GLN A 213 12.48 -6.88 -0.46
N VAL A 214 12.54 -7.65 0.61
CA VAL A 214 12.12 -7.18 1.93
C VAL A 214 13.29 -6.44 2.57
N LEU A 215 13.21 -5.11 2.64
CA LEU A 215 14.28 -4.31 3.25
C LEU A 215 14.21 -4.32 4.78
N LYS A 216 12.97 -4.41 5.31
CA LYS A 216 12.69 -4.31 6.73
C LYS A 216 11.34 -4.97 7.03
N MET A 217 11.27 -5.68 8.17
CA MET A 217 10.01 -6.17 8.73
C MET A 217 10.16 -6.30 10.25
N ARG A 218 9.59 -5.35 10.99
CA ARG A 218 9.70 -5.35 12.45
C ARG A 218 9.02 -6.57 13.06
N GLY A 219 9.72 -7.23 13.97
CA GLY A 219 9.17 -8.37 14.71
C GLY A 219 9.01 -9.66 13.91
N SER A 220 9.58 -9.75 12.69
CA SER A 220 9.53 -10.96 11.86
C SER A 220 10.92 -11.32 11.36
N LYS A 221 11.19 -12.62 11.25
CA LYS A 221 12.33 -13.14 10.49
C LYS A 221 11.92 -13.19 9.02
N VAL A 222 12.65 -12.48 8.19
CA VAL A 222 12.36 -12.40 6.76
C VAL A 222 13.61 -12.67 5.95
N ASP A 223 13.44 -13.17 4.74
CA ASP A 223 14.51 -13.20 3.75
C ASP A 223 14.68 -11.80 3.15
N THR A 224 15.86 -11.23 3.30
CA THR A 224 16.19 -9.88 2.80
C THR A 224 16.90 -9.88 1.45
N HIS A 225 17.12 -11.05 0.85
CA HIS A 225 17.71 -11.14 -0.48
C HIS A 225 16.71 -10.70 -1.56
N PRO A 226 17.15 -10.00 -2.60
CA PRO A 226 16.29 -9.70 -3.73
C PRO A 226 15.90 -11.00 -4.46
N ARG A 227 14.60 -11.14 -4.76
CA ARG A 227 14.04 -12.30 -5.45
C ARG A 227 13.40 -11.88 -6.76
N PRO A 228 13.56 -12.66 -7.84
CA PRO A 228 12.90 -12.38 -9.11
C PRO A 228 11.38 -12.59 -8.98
N TYR A 229 10.62 -11.82 -9.76
CA TYR A 229 9.20 -12.01 -9.90
C TYR A 229 8.73 -11.70 -11.32
N VAL A 230 7.58 -12.25 -11.68
CA VAL A 230 6.89 -12.00 -12.94
C VAL A 230 5.46 -11.54 -12.68
N ILE A 231 4.90 -10.79 -13.62
CA ILE A 231 3.47 -10.46 -13.66
C ILE A 231 2.85 -11.29 -14.76
N LYS A 232 1.89 -12.15 -14.40
CA LYS A 232 1.11 -13.02 -15.27
C LYS A 232 -0.33 -12.54 -15.38
N GLU A 233 -1.13 -13.17 -16.21
CA GLU A 233 -2.59 -12.92 -16.28
C GLU A 233 -3.32 -13.17 -14.94
N SER A 234 -2.78 -14.01 -14.08
CA SER A 234 -3.31 -14.32 -12.74
C SER A 234 -2.72 -13.46 -11.61
N GLY A 235 -1.95 -12.42 -11.94
CA GLY A 235 -1.28 -11.57 -10.98
C GLY A 235 0.23 -11.79 -10.88
N LEU A 236 0.83 -11.40 -9.77
CA LEU A 236 2.26 -11.46 -9.51
C LEU A 236 2.66 -12.77 -8.83
N GLU A 237 3.79 -13.32 -9.27
CA GLU A 237 4.41 -14.53 -8.71
C GLU A 237 5.89 -14.28 -8.42
N VAL A 238 6.33 -14.60 -7.21
CA VAL A 238 7.71 -14.47 -6.74
C VAL A 238 8.41 -15.81 -6.75
N TYR A 239 9.61 -15.86 -7.29
CA TYR A 239 10.48 -17.04 -7.27
C TYR A 239 11.37 -17.01 -6.02
N ALA A 240 10.81 -17.45 -4.90
CA ALA A 240 11.41 -17.30 -3.56
C ALA A 240 12.76 -18.01 -3.37
N THR A 241 13.08 -18.99 -4.20
CA THR A 241 14.34 -19.77 -4.14
C THR A 241 15.37 -19.34 -5.17
N GLU A 242 15.00 -18.46 -6.10
CA GLU A 242 15.91 -17.98 -7.14
C GLU A 242 16.62 -16.71 -6.68
N GLU A 243 17.84 -16.49 -7.16
CA GLU A 243 18.64 -15.31 -6.90
C GLU A 243 18.75 -14.45 -8.16
N ILE A 244 18.86 -13.14 -7.97
CA ILE A 244 19.16 -12.18 -9.04
C ILE A 244 20.63 -11.79 -8.88
N TYR A 245 21.41 -12.03 -9.91
CA TYR A 245 22.83 -11.65 -10.03
C TYR A 245 22.99 -10.38 -10.87
#